data_ad664234d725846391e69aca97337334
#
_entry.id   ad664234d725846391e69aca97337334
#
_cell.length_a   1.000
_cell.length_b   1.000
_cell.length_c   1.000
_cell.angle_alpha   90.00
_cell.angle_beta   90.00
_cell.angle_gamma   90.00
#
_symmetry.space_group_name_H-M   'P 1'
#
loop_
_entity.id
_entity.type
_entity.pdbx_description
1 polymer ?
#
loop_
_entity_poly.entity_id
_entity_poly.type
_entity_poly.pdbx_seq_one_letter_code
_entity_poly.pdbx_strand_id
1 'polypeptide(L)'
;MYIRALGLLLFLTRVLLAQEPTPILPDANMTPGDAFDVATQDICAHGYARKVRDVPAEMKREVYREYGIISHGPGDYEIDHLIPLELGGSNSIKNLWPESHQVKDRLEGKLHALVCSGQLDLKTAQQAIASNWIEAYEKYVSPNPPIPEPTSRGVPEAADIASQVWVNTRSGKYWKPGSLYYGKTKQGQYMSEEEAIQKGYRPANGTGE
;
A
#
# COMPACT_ATOMS: atom_id res chain seq x y z
N MET A 1 55.92 -15.68 -39.96
CA MET A 1 54.93 -14.62 -39.86
C MET A 1 53.78 -15.17 -38.98
N TYR A 2 53.82 -14.91 -37.64
CA TYR A 2 52.87 -15.47 -36.69
C TYR A 2 51.85 -14.39 -36.34
N ILE A 3 50.58 -14.61 -36.74
CA ILE A 3 49.44 -13.75 -36.37
C ILE A 3 48.94 -14.21 -35.00
N ARG A 4 49.10 -13.39 -33.96
CA ARG A 4 48.50 -13.59 -32.65
C ARG A 4 47.07 -13.07 -32.68
N ALA A 5 46.11 -13.98 -32.60
CA ALA A 5 44.71 -13.64 -32.38
C ALA A 5 44.51 -13.23 -30.93
N LEU A 6 44.18 -11.96 -30.70
CA LEU A 6 43.82 -11.41 -29.37
C LEU A 6 42.33 -11.66 -29.14
N GLY A 7 42.00 -12.66 -28.36
CA GLY A 7 40.62 -12.95 -27.97
C GLY A 7 40.12 -11.92 -26.96
N LEU A 8 39.14 -11.09 -27.35
CA LEU A 8 38.46 -10.14 -26.50
C LEU A 8 37.40 -10.88 -25.68
N LEU A 9 37.67 -11.13 -24.40
CA LEU A 9 36.70 -11.71 -23.45
C LEU A 9 35.70 -10.61 -23.01
N LEU A 10 34.50 -10.61 -23.57
CA LEU A 10 33.39 -9.79 -23.12
C LEU A 10 32.82 -10.35 -21.81
N PHE A 11 33.15 -9.72 -20.68
CA PHE A 11 32.47 -9.95 -19.41
C PHE A 11 31.08 -9.34 -19.46
N LEU A 12 30.05 -10.16 -19.67
CA LEU A 12 28.65 -9.77 -19.44
C LEU A 12 28.43 -9.69 -17.93
N THR A 13 28.53 -8.49 -17.36
CA THR A 13 28.04 -8.22 -16.01
C THR A 13 26.52 -8.29 -16.03
N ARG A 14 25.97 -9.38 -15.50
CA ARG A 14 24.53 -9.45 -15.18
C ARG A 14 24.27 -8.49 -14.02
N VAL A 15 23.65 -7.34 -14.30
CA VAL A 15 23.05 -6.49 -13.28
C VAL A 15 21.85 -7.27 -12.76
N LEU A 16 21.95 -7.85 -11.55
CA LEU A 16 20.80 -8.32 -10.79
C LEU A 16 20.00 -7.06 -10.42
N LEU A 17 18.93 -6.79 -11.14
CA LEU A 17 17.93 -5.84 -10.70
C LEU A 17 17.26 -6.45 -9.46
N ALA A 18 17.46 -5.84 -8.31
CA ALA A 18 16.71 -6.17 -7.11
C ALA A 18 15.21 -6.01 -7.43
N GLN A 19 14.47 -7.09 -7.30
CA GLN A 19 13.03 -7.08 -7.53
C GLN A 19 12.38 -6.46 -6.31
N GLU A 20 11.68 -5.34 -6.50
CA GLU A 20 10.91 -4.72 -5.43
C GLU A 20 9.92 -5.74 -4.84
N PRO A 21 9.78 -5.80 -3.50
CA PRO A 21 8.87 -6.74 -2.88
C PRO A 21 7.43 -6.48 -3.35
N THR A 22 6.69 -7.55 -3.59
CA THR A 22 5.28 -7.45 -3.98
C THR A 22 4.48 -6.86 -2.81
N PRO A 23 3.71 -5.77 -3.02
CA PRO A 23 2.87 -5.23 -1.97
C PRO A 23 1.89 -6.29 -1.44
N ILE A 24 1.91 -6.51 -0.13
CA ILE A 24 0.97 -7.37 0.56
C ILE A 24 -0.14 -6.50 1.14
N LEU A 25 -1.38 -6.96 1.09
CA LEU A 25 -2.51 -6.35 1.76
C LEU A 25 -2.91 -7.18 2.97
N PRO A 26 -3.50 -6.57 4.01
CA PRO A 26 -4.07 -7.32 5.12
C PRO A 26 -5.14 -8.29 4.60
N ASP A 27 -5.02 -9.55 4.97
CA ASP A 27 -6.06 -10.55 4.69
C ASP A 27 -7.08 -10.52 5.82
N ALA A 28 -8.37 -10.32 5.50
CA ALA A 28 -9.42 -10.17 6.50
C ALA A 28 -9.63 -11.42 7.38
N ASN A 29 -9.18 -12.60 6.95
CA ASN A 29 -9.25 -13.83 7.76
C ASN A 29 -8.09 -13.92 8.75
N MET A 30 -6.91 -13.43 8.38
CA MET A 30 -5.70 -13.44 9.20
C MET A 30 -5.60 -12.18 10.06
N THR A 31 -5.83 -11.02 9.45
CA THR A 31 -5.70 -9.70 10.08
C THR A 31 -7.01 -8.90 9.91
N PRO A 32 -8.10 -9.29 10.61
CA PRO A 32 -9.36 -8.55 10.56
C PRO A 32 -9.28 -7.16 11.22
N GLY A 33 -8.21 -6.88 11.94
CA GLY A 33 -8.09 -5.74 12.83
C GLY A 33 -8.60 -6.07 14.24
N ASP A 34 -7.80 -5.69 15.25
CA ASP A 34 -8.14 -5.87 16.66
C ASP A 34 -7.70 -4.64 17.45
N ALA A 35 -8.47 -4.25 18.46
CA ALA A 35 -8.20 -3.07 19.24
C ALA A 35 -8.41 -3.31 20.74
N PHE A 36 -7.65 -2.60 21.55
CA PHE A 36 -7.86 -2.54 22.99
C PHE A 36 -9.18 -1.82 23.30
N ASP A 37 -9.81 -2.20 24.39
CA ASP A 37 -10.89 -1.39 24.98
C ASP A 37 -10.26 -0.23 25.75
N VAL A 38 -10.12 0.91 25.07
CA VAL A 38 -9.39 2.09 25.56
C VAL A 38 -10.19 3.35 25.31
N ALA A 39 -10.12 4.28 26.26
CA ALA A 39 -10.79 5.57 26.11
C ALA A 39 -10.04 6.49 25.15
N THR A 40 -10.78 7.35 24.43
CA THR A 40 -10.20 8.33 23.50
C THR A 40 -9.15 9.22 24.18
N GLN A 41 -9.36 9.61 25.43
CA GLN A 41 -8.43 10.45 26.18
C GLN A 41 -7.06 9.78 26.36
N ASP A 42 -7.05 8.46 26.52
CA ASP A 42 -5.81 7.71 26.74
C ASP A 42 -4.97 7.67 25.47
N ILE A 43 -5.60 7.39 24.31
CA ILE A 43 -4.88 7.35 23.02
C ILE A 43 -4.35 8.71 22.59
N CYS A 44 -5.01 9.80 23.04
CA CYS A 44 -4.57 11.16 22.76
C CYS A 44 -3.46 11.65 23.71
N ALA A 45 -3.12 10.86 24.72
CA ALA A 45 -2.02 11.17 25.61
C ALA A 45 -0.67 11.01 24.89
N HIS A 46 0.21 11.98 25.06
CA HIS A 46 1.54 11.95 24.44
C HIS A 46 2.30 10.65 24.78
N GLY A 47 2.77 9.97 23.75
CA GLY A 47 3.59 8.77 23.89
C GLY A 47 2.80 7.49 24.16
N TYR A 48 1.47 7.50 24.07
CA TYR A 48 0.61 6.33 24.28
C TYR A 48 1.08 5.13 23.42
N ALA A 49 1.18 5.28 22.11
CA ALA A 49 1.57 4.18 21.21
C ALA A 49 2.91 3.53 21.60
N ARG A 50 3.91 4.33 21.98
CA ARG A 50 5.21 3.81 22.44
C ARG A 50 5.09 3.01 23.73
N LYS A 51 4.20 3.45 24.64
CA LYS A 51 4.01 2.84 25.95
C LYS A 51 3.32 1.47 25.87
N VAL A 52 2.41 1.30 24.88
CA VAL A 52 1.63 0.07 24.73
C VAL A 52 2.18 -0.89 23.69
N ARG A 53 3.17 -0.49 22.89
CA ARG A 53 3.79 -1.33 21.86
C ARG A 53 4.51 -2.52 22.50
N ASP A 54 4.04 -3.72 22.18
CA ASP A 54 4.62 -4.99 22.63
C ASP A 54 4.42 -6.06 21.54
N VAL A 55 5.34 -6.09 20.57
CA VAL A 55 5.35 -7.08 19.48
C VAL A 55 6.70 -7.83 19.51
N PRO A 56 6.78 -8.96 20.26
CA PRO A 56 7.99 -9.76 20.37
C PRO A 56 8.44 -10.30 19.00
N ALA A 57 9.75 -10.57 18.88
CA ALA A 57 10.33 -11.12 17.66
C ALA A 57 9.71 -12.48 17.26
N GLU A 58 9.24 -13.28 18.22
CA GLU A 58 8.52 -14.53 17.97
C GLU A 58 7.23 -14.27 17.20
N MET A 59 6.41 -13.33 17.68
CA MET A 59 5.16 -12.96 17.05
C MET A 59 5.38 -12.41 15.63
N LYS A 60 6.44 -11.62 15.42
CA LYS A 60 6.79 -11.15 14.05
C LYS A 60 7.07 -12.31 13.11
N ARG A 61 7.82 -13.33 13.57
CA ARG A 61 8.08 -14.55 12.77
C ARG A 61 6.81 -15.34 12.48
N GLU A 62 5.87 -15.37 13.42
CA GLU A 62 4.56 -15.99 13.24
C GLU A 62 3.77 -15.30 12.12
N VAL A 63 3.65 -13.98 12.17
CA VAL A 63 2.96 -13.19 11.13
C VAL A 63 3.57 -13.44 9.76
N TYR A 64 4.91 -13.42 9.62
CA TYR A 64 5.55 -13.75 8.35
C TYR A 64 5.19 -15.13 7.85
N ARG A 65 5.14 -16.13 8.74
CA ARG A 65 4.78 -17.51 8.41
C ARG A 65 3.34 -17.64 7.95
N GLU A 66 2.39 -16.99 8.64
CA GLU A 66 0.97 -16.98 8.28
C GLU A 66 0.74 -16.37 6.90
N TYR A 67 1.48 -15.32 6.55
CA TYR A 67 1.45 -14.68 5.24
C TYR A 67 2.29 -15.39 4.16
N GLY A 68 2.88 -16.55 4.47
CA GLY A 68 3.66 -17.35 3.53
C GLY A 68 5.02 -16.74 3.16
N ILE A 69 5.50 -15.76 3.92
CA ILE A 69 6.80 -15.12 3.70
C ILE A 69 7.89 -15.98 4.34
N ILE A 70 8.53 -16.82 3.54
CA ILE A 70 9.57 -17.77 3.99
C ILE A 70 10.92 -17.06 4.14
N SER A 71 11.19 -16.07 3.27
CA SER A 71 12.41 -15.27 3.30
C SER A 71 12.13 -13.87 2.72
N HIS A 72 12.82 -12.88 3.24
CA HIS A 72 12.76 -11.50 2.74
C HIS A 72 14.10 -10.80 3.00
N GLY A 73 14.41 -9.78 2.22
CA GLY A 73 15.55 -8.90 2.42
C GLY A 73 15.30 -7.89 3.55
N PRO A 74 16.36 -7.28 4.08
CA PRO A 74 16.23 -6.19 5.04
C PRO A 74 15.43 -5.03 4.42
N GLY A 75 14.32 -4.64 5.08
CA GLY A 75 13.47 -3.53 4.63
C GLY A 75 12.42 -3.87 3.57
N ASP A 76 12.30 -5.13 3.15
CA ASP A 76 11.25 -5.54 2.21
C ASP A 76 9.87 -5.42 2.86
N TYR A 77 9.76 -5.82 4.12
CA TYR A 77 8.54 -5.77 4.91
C TYR A 77 8.81 -5.32 6.34
N GLU A 78 7.83 -4.65 6.91
CA GLU A 78 7.74 -4.36 8.34
C GLU A 78 6.47 -5.00 8.92
N ILE A 79 6.55 -5.59 10.12
CA ILE A 79 5.33 -6.02 10.81
C ILE A 79 4.69 -4.80 11.44
N ASP A 80 3.56 -4.44 10.89
CA ASP A 80 2.80 -3.26 11.28
C ASP A 80 1.40 -3.60 11.78
N HIS A 81 0.78 -2.66 12.52
CA HIS A 81 -0.57 -2.76 13.05
C HIS A 81 -1.59 -2.28 12.01
N LEU A 82 -2.59 -3.09 11.66
CA LEU A 82 -3.66 -2.67 10.74
C LEU A 82 -4.45 -1.51 11.35
N ILE A 83 -4.96 -1.68 12.57
CA ILE A 83 -5.43 -0.57 13.40
C ILE A 83 -4.22 -0.06 14.18
N PRO A 84 -3.72 1.16 13.95
CA PRO A 84 -2.51 1.64 14.59
C PRO A 84 -2.66 1.77 16.10
N LEU A 85 -1.57 1.63 16.82
CA LEU A 85 -1.57 1.82 18.28
C LEU A 85 -2.10 3.19 18.68
N GLU A 86 -1.86 4.23 17.90
CA GLU A 86 -2.37 5.60 18.10
C GLU A 86 -3.91 5.69 18.02
N LEU A 87 -4.56 4.71 17.43
CA LEU A 87 -6.02 4.54 17.45
C LEU A 87 -6.47 3.41 18.38
N GLY A 88 -5.62 3.00 19.33
CA GLY A 88 -5.94 1.93 20.27
C GLY A 88 -5.88 0.53 19.68
N GLY A 89 -5.24 0.33 18.54
CA GLY A 89 -4.98 -1.01 17.99
C GLY A 89 -4.24 -1.90 18.98
N SER A 90 -4.56 -3.20 18.99
CA SER A 90 -3.91 -4.14 19.89
C SER A 90 -2.62 -4.72 19.30
N ASN A 91 -1.80 -5.35 20.17
CA ASN A 91 -0.63 -6.13 19.73
C ASN A 91 -1.00 -7.58 19.35
N SER A 92 -2.29 -7.90 19.20
CA SER A 92 -2.76 -9.22 18.78
C SER A 92 -2.27 -9.53 17.36
N ILE A 93 -1.96 -10.80 17.10
CA ILE A 93 -1.63 -11.29 15.75
C ILE A 93 -2.74 -10.96 14.74
N LYS A 94 -4.00 -10.87 15.19
CA LYS A 94 -5.16 -10.48 14.37
C LYS A 94 -5.17 -9.01 13.95
N ASN A 95 -4.21 -8.23 14.43
CA ASN A 95 -4.03 -6.83 14.07
C ASN A 95 -2.68 -6.58 13.40
N LEU A 96 -1.87 -7.61 13.16
CA LEU A 96 -0.52 -7.49 12.62
C LEU A 96 -0.43 -8.08 11.22
N TRP A 97 0.29 -7.41 10.34
CA TRP A 97 0.51 -7.85 8.96
C TRP A 97 1.87 -7.38 8.42
N PRO A 98 2.43 -8.05 7.39
CA PRO A 98 3.69 -7.61 6.78
C PRO A 98 3.43 -6.48 5.78
N GLU A 99 3.67 -5.25 6.16
CA GLU A 99 3.58 -4.08 5.28
C GLU A 99 4.87 -3.91 4.48
N SER A 100 4.75 -3.73 3.17
CA SER A 100 5.90 -3.52 2.27
C SER A 100 6.34 -2.06 2.16
N HIS A 101 5.52 -1.10 2.58
CA HIS A 101 5.81 0.34 2.52
C HIS A 101 4.96 1.11 3.53
N GLN A 102 5.56 2.09 4.19
CA GLN A 102 4.90 2.99 5.17
C GLN A 102 3.92 3.97 4.50
N VAL A 103 3.02 3.46 3.67
CA VAL A 103 2.04 4.30 2.94
C VAL A 103 0.90 4.71 3.84
N LYS A 104 0.63 3.91 4.87
CA LYS A 104 -0.50 4.07 5.79
C LYS A 104 -0.27 5.13 6.86
N ASP A 105 0.99 5.49 7.17
CA ASP A 105 1.37 6.46 8.22
C ASP A 105 0.61 7.80 8.16
N ARG A 106 0.41 8.32 6.94
CA ARG A 106 -0.30 9.58 6.75
C ARG A 106 -1.78 9.48 7.11
N LEU A 107 -2.39 8.32 6.84
CA LEU A 107 -3.77 8.05 7.23
C LEU A 107 -3.88 7.92 8.75
N GLU A 108 -2.97 7.22 9.38
CA GLU A 108 -2.92 7.01 10.82
C GLU A 108 -2.87 8.34 11.56
N GLY A 109 -1.89 9.18 11.24
CA GLY A 109 -1.76 10.50 11.84
C GLY A 109 -2.97 11.39 11.59
N LYS A 110 -3.59 11.30 10.40
CA LYS A 110 -4.80 12.08 10.08
C LYS A 110 -6.01 11.60 10.89
N LEU A 111 -6.24 10.30 10.97
CA LEU A 111 -7.34 9.74 11.75
C LEU A 111 -7.16 10.03 13.25
N HIS A 112 -5.96 9.84 13.78
CA HIS A 112 -5.64 10.18 15.18
C HIS A 112 -5.92 11.66 15.48
N ALA A 113 -5.48 12.59 14.62
CA ALA A 113 -5.77 14.01 14.79
C ALA A 113 -7.28 14.31 14.79
N LEU A 114 -8.05 13.69 13.89
CA LEU A 114 -9.50 13.85 13.84
C LEU A 114 -10.21 13.31 15.08
N VAL A 115 -9.75 12.16 15.58
CA VAL A 115 -10.29 11.55 16.80
C VAL A 115 -9.98 12.42 18.02
N CYS A 116 -8.73 12.85 18.17
CA CYS A 116 -8.33 13.66 19.32
C CYS A 116 -8.90 15.08 19.32
N SER A 117 -9.29 15.60 18.16
CA SER A 117 -10.05 16.86 18.08
C SER A 117 -11.56 16.70 18.24
N GLY A 118 -12.06 15.48 18.42
CA GLY A 118 -13.50 15.19 18.53
C GLY A 118 -14.28 15.29 17.20
N GLN A 119 -13.57 15.38 16.07
CA GLN A 119 -14.19 15.48 14.74
C GLN A 119 -14.56 14.09 14.16
N LEU A 120 -14.01 13.02 14.72
CA LEU A 120 -14.29 11.65 14.32
C LEU A 120 -14.36 10.76 15.58
N ASP A 121 -15.35 9.88 15.61
CA ASP A 121 -15.47 8.88 16.67
C ASP A 121 -14.36 7.81 16.51
N LEU A 122 -13.80 7.36 17.65
CA LEU A 122 -12.70 6.39 17.67
C LEU A 122 -13.07 5.07 16.97
N LYS A 123 -14.24 4.52 17.27
CA LYS A 123 -14.67 3.26 16.64
C LYS A 123 -14.87 3.42 15.14
N THR A 124 -15.38 4.56 14.71
CA THR A 124 -15.53 4.88 13.29
C THR A 124 -14.15 4.96 12.59
N ALA A 125 -13.15 5.55 13.23
CA ALA A 125 -11.78 5.59 12.70
C ALA A 125 -11.16 4.18 12.60
N GLN A 126 -11.31 3.37 13.67
CA GLN A 126 -10.86 1.98 13.71
C GLN A 126 -11.50 1.13 12.61
N GLN A 127 -12.83 1.23 12.45
CA GLN A 127 -13.55 0.50 11.41
C GLN A 127 -13.12 0.91 10.00
N ALA A 128 -12.94 2.20 9.75
CA ALA A 128 -12.54 2.70 8.44
C ALA A 128 -11.18 2.12 8.01
N ILE A 129 -10.19 2.14 8.91
CA ILE A 129 -8.85 1.64 8.58
C ILE A 129 -8.80 0.10 8.49
N ALA A 130 -9.54 -0.60 9.35
CA ALA A 130 -9.60 -2.06 9.36
C ALA A 130 -10.34 -2.64 8.16
N SER A 131 -11.45 -2.02 7.75
CA SER A 131 -12.27 -2.53 6.64
C SER A 131 -11.60 -2.34 5.28
N ASN A 132 -11.08 -1.14 5.03
CA ASN A 132 -10.39 -0.79 3.79
C ASN A 132 -9.55 0.48 4.00
N TRP A 133 -8.31 0.33 4.45
CA TRP A 133 -7.44 1.48 4.71
C TRP A 133 -7.15 2.32 3.46
N ILE A 134 -7.26 1.74 2.26
CA ILE A 134 -7.06 2.46 1.00
C ILE A 134 -8.22 3.44 0.77
N GLU A 135 -9.45 2.98 0.94
CA GLU A 135 -10.64 3.82 0.84
C GLU A 135 -10.65 4.88 1.96
N ALA A 136 -10.25 4.49 3.17
CA ALA A 136 -10.07 5.44 4.26
C ALA A 136 -9.01 6.51 3.93
N TYR A 137 -7.91 6.14 3.28
CA TYR A 137 -6.89 7.09 2.83
C TYR A 137 -7.46 8.09 1.81
N GLU A 138 -8.24 7.62 0.85
CA GLU A 138 -8.90 8.49 -0.13
C GLU A 138 -9.87 9.47 0.55
N LYS A 139 -10.63 8.97 1.51
CA LYS A 139 -11.64 9.76 2.23
C LYS A 139 -11.04 10.82 3.15
N TYR A 140 -9.98 10.49 3.89
CA TYR A 140 -9.49 11.36 4.98
C TYR A 140 -8.19 12.10 4.66
N VAL A 141 -7.38 11.61 3.72
CA VAL A 141 -6.05 12.16 3.41
C VAL A 141 -5.98 12.78 2.02
N SER A 142 -6.69 12.23 1.05
CA SER A 142 -6.67 12.76 -0.32
C SER A 142 -7.30 14.15 -0.37
N PRO A 143 -6.63 15.15 -0.99
CA PRO A 143 -7.17 16.51 -1.04
C PRO A 143 -8.32 16.72 -2.03
N ASN A 144 -8.76 15.66 -2.71
CA ASN A 144 -9.93 15.76 -3.60
C ASN A 144 -11.20 15.70 -2.75
N PRO A 145 -11.97 16.80 -2.67
CA PRO A 145 -13.33 16.70 -2.16
C PRO A 145 -14.10 15.67 -3.01
N PRO A 146 -15.11 14.98 -2.44
CA PRO A 146 -15.97 14.14 -3.26
C PRO A 146 -16.48 14.99 -4.40
N ILE A 147 -16.25 14.52 -5.63
CA ILE A 147 -16.73 15.18 -6.84
C ILE A 147 -18.23 15.34 -6.64
N PRO A 148 -18.79 16.58 -6.68
CA PRO A 148 -20.24 16.75 -6.72
C PRO A 148 -20.75 15.92 -7.88
N GLU A 149 -21.83 15.17 -7.68
CA GLU A 149 -22.42 14.33 -8.73
C GLU A 149 -22.46 15.13 -10.06
N PRO A 150 -21.99 14.57 -11.17
CA PRO A 150 -21.84 15.29 -12.41
C PRO A 150 -23.24 15.71 -12.90
N THR A 151 -23.50 17.01 -12.86
CA THR A 151 -24.53 17.58 -13.75
C THR A 151 -24.07 17.26 -15.16
N SER A 152 -24.87 16.45 -15.82
CA SER A 152 -24.71 15.94 -17.18
C SER A 152 -24.08 16.93 -18.16
N ARG A 153 -22.82 16.77 -18.47
CA ARG A 153 -22.18 17.18 -19.72
C ARG A 153 -20.93 16.32 -19.97
N GLY A 154 -21.07 15.32 -20.85
CA GLY A 154 -19.98 14.74 -21.64
C GLY A 154 -18.87 13.97 -20.82
N VAL A 155 -19.26 12.93 -20.09
CA VAL A 155 -18.33 11.94 -19.54
C VAL A 155 -18.35 10.73 -20.48
N PRO A 156 -17.20 10.14 -20.88
CA PRO A 156 -17.20 8.84 -21.54
C PRO A 156 -17.91 7.82 -20.65
N GLU A 157 -18.73 6.98 -21.25
CA GLU A 157 -19.58 6.00 -20.60
C GLU A 157 -18.76 5.07 -19.68
N ALA A 158 -19.26 4.75 -18.49
CA ALA A 158 -18.57 3.95 -17.46
C ALA A 158 -18.03 2.57 -17.94
N ALA A 159 -18.53 2.09 -19.06
CA ALA A 159 -18.06 0.89 -19.74
C ALA A 159 -16.65 1.04 -20.35
N ASP A 160 -16.25 2.27 -20.71
CA ASP A 160 -14.97 2.56 -21.35
C ASP A 160 -13.80 2.61 -20.36
N ILE A 161 -14.06 2.94 -19.09
CA ILE A 161 -13.03 3.01 -18.05
C ILE A 161 -12.66 1.62 -17.53
N ALA A 162 -13.57 0.68 -17.53
CA ALA A 162 -13.35 -0.69 -17.07
C ALA A 162 -12.34 -1.48 -17.94
N SER A 163 -12.09 -1.02 -19.17
CA SER A 163 -11.13 -1.63 -20.11
C SER A 163 -9.78 -0.90 -20.17
N GLN A 164 -9.61 0.21 -19.45
CA GLN A 164 -8.39 1.01 -19.49
C GLN A 164 -7.42 0.64 -18.38
N VAL A 165 -6.13 0.89 -18.60
CA VAL A 165 -5.09 0.81 -17.58
C VAL A 165 -4.82 2.20 -17.02
N TRP A 166 -4.38 2.27 -15.76
CA TRP A 166 -3.86 3.49 -15.15
C TRP A 166 -2.34 3.57 -15.34
N VAL A 167 -1.87 4.57 -16.04
CA VAL A 167 -0.45 4.78 -16.30
C VAL A 167 0.10 5.88 -15.40
N ASN A 168 1.15 5.58 -14.64
CA ASN A 168 1.94 6.62 -13.98
C ASN A 168 3.04 7.10 -14.93
N THR A 169 2.87 8.31 -15.43
CA THR A 169 3.75 8.91 -16.41
C THR A 169 5.18 9.19 -15.91
N ARG A 170 5.36 9.25 -14.59
CA ARG A 170 6.68 9.47 -13.97
C ARG A 170 7.48 8.18 -13.84
N SER A 171 6.85 7.08 -13.42
CA SER A 171 7.54 5.81 -13.19
C SER A 171 7.59 4.92 -14.44
N GLY A 172 6.84 5.26 -15.48
CA GLY A 172 6.73 4.44 -16.68
C GLY A 172 5.98 3.12 -16.49
N LYS A 173 5.22 3.00 -15.41
CA LYS A 173 4.45 1.79 -15.06
C LYS A 173 2.96 2.00 -15.25
N TYR A 174 2.23 0.93 -15.60
CA TYR A 174 0.78 0.94 -15.63
C TYR A 174 0.17 -0.18 -14.78
N TRP A 175 -1.05 0.02 -14.33
CA TRP A 175 -1.84 -0.89 -13.50
C TRP A 175 -3.18 -1.18 -14.16
N LYS A 176 -3.59 -2.46 -14.11
CA LYS A 176 -4.91 -2.91 -14.57
C LYS A 176 -5.98 -2.61 -13.53
N PRO A 177 -7.27 -2.52 -13.94
CA PRO A 177 -8.39 -2.42 -13.01
C PRO A 177 -8.31 -3.48 -11.90
N GLY A 178 -8.64 -3.09 -10.68
CA GLY A 178 -8.54 -3.97 -9.50
C GLY A 178 -7.17 -4.02 -8.83
N SER A 179 -6.12 -3.43 -9.42
CA SER A 179 -4.83 -3.34 -8.74
C SER A 179 -4.77 -2.16 -7.77
N LEU A 180 -3.92 -2.29 -6.74
CA LEU A 180 -3.79 -1.35 -5.63
C LEU A 180 -3.57 0.12 -6.04
N TYR A 181 -2.82 0.34 -7.12
CA TYR A 181 -2.46 1.69 -7.58
C TYR A 181 -3.23 2.17 -8.80
N TYR A 182 -4.26 1.42 -9.21
CA TYR A 182 -5.12 1.81 -10.33
C TYR A 182 -5.86 3.11 -10.02
N GLY A 183 -5.64 4.15 -10.80
CA GLY A 183 -6.19 5.48 -10.59
C GLY A 183 -5.57 6.28 -9.43
N LYS A 184 -4.55 5.76 -8.72
CA LYS A 184 -4.17 6.25 -7.39
C LYS A 184 -2.80 6.93 -7.29
N THR A 185 -2.02 6.97 -8.35
CA THR A 185 -0.74 7.68 -8.30
C THR A 185 -0.89 9.15 -8.65
N LYS A 186 -0.11 10.03 -7.97
CA LYS A 186 -0.21 11.50 -8.12
C LYS A 186 -0.04 12.01 -9.55
N GLN A 187 0.64 11.27 -10.40
CA GLN A 187 0.89 11.62 -11.79
C GLN A 187 0.52 10.43 -12.64
N GLY A 188 -0.67 10.46 -13.22
CA GLY A 188 -1.12 9.38 -14.05
C GLY A 188 -2.33 9.76 -14.90
N GLN A 189 -2.65 8.89 -15.83
CA GLN A 189 -3.78 9.04 -16.74
C GLN A 189 -4.30 7.67 -17.16
N TYR A 190 -5.58 7.63 -17.51
CA TYR A 190 -6.19 6.45 -18.11
C TYR A 190 -5.89 6.40 -19.60
N MET A 191 -5.60 5.20 -20.11
CA MET A 191 -5.47 4.92 -21.53
C MET A 191 -5.69 3.43 -21.80
N SER A 192 -5.85 3.01 -23.05
CA SER A 192 -5.91 1.58 -23.36
C SER A 192 -4.58 0.88 -23.07
N GLU A 193 -4.59 -0.41 -22.80
CA GLU A 193 -3.36 -1.16 -22.57
C GLU A 193 -2.44 -1.15 -23.80
N GLU A 194 -3.04 -1.21 -25.00
CA GLU A 194 -2.31 -1.13 -26.28
C GLU A 194 -1.60 0.22 -26.43
N GLU A 195 -2.26 1.30 -26.09
CA GLU A 195 -1.67 2.65 -26.11
C GLU A 195 -0.54 2.78 -25.11
N ALA A 196 -0.72 2.24 -23.90
CA ALA A 196 0.31 2.23 -22.87
C ALA A 196 1.57 1.49 -23.34
N ILE A 197 1.41 0.32 -23.95
CA ILE A 197 2.51 -0.48 -24.50
C ILE A 197 3.20 0.25 -25.65
N GLN A 198 2.44 0.84 -26.58
CA GLN A 198 2.99 1.62 -27.70
C GLN A 198 3.82 2.82 -27.24
N LYS A 199 3.42 3.45 -26.12
CA LYS A 199 4.13 4.55 -25.47
C LYS A 199 5.32 4.09 -24.62
N GLY A 200 5.61 2.78 -24.56
CA GLY A 200 6.74 2.21 -23.84
C GLY A 200 6.53 2.03 -22.33
N TYR A 201 5.28 2.16 -21.85
CA TYR A 201 4.95 1.86 -20.48
C TYR A 201 4.92 0.35 -20.22
N ARG A 202 5.24 -0.06 -19.00
CA ARG A 202 5.35 -1.48 -18.61
C ARG A 202 4.36 -1.81 -17.50
N PRO A 203 3.82 -3.05 -17.45
CA PRO A 203 2.98 -3.48 -16.34
C PRO A 203 3.73 -3.39 -15.02
N ALA A 204 3.07 -2.93 -13.97
CA ALA A 204 3.69 -2.73 -12.66
C ALA A 204 4.18 -4.03 -12.04
N ASN A 205 3.52 -5.16 -12.34
CA ASN A 205 3.76 -6.48 -11.75
C ASN A 205 4.50 -7.46 -12.68
N GLY A 206 5.15 -7.01 -13.74
CA GLY A 206 6.05 -7.85 -14.58
C GLY A 206 5.41 -9.05 -15.32
N THR A 207 4.13 -9.32 -15.14
CA THR A 207 3.40 -10.37 -15.84
C THR A 207 2.40 -9.71 -16.79
N GLY A 208 2.77 -9.64 -18.05
CA GLY A 208 1.83 -9.41 -19.15
C GLY A 208 1.10 -10.71 -19.47
N GLU A 209 0.12 -11.07 -18.67
CA GLU A 209 -0.96 -12.03 -19.00
C GLU A 209 -2.21 -11.62 -18.23
#